data_7f97d18a98f3437445331e2dad4364d6
#
_entry.id   7f97d18a98f3437445331e2dad4364d6
#
_cell.length_a   1.000
_cell.length_b   1.000
_cell.length_c   1.000
_cell.angle_alpha   90.00
_cell.angle_beta   90.00
_cell.angle_gamma   90.00
#
_symmetry.space_group_name_H-M   'P 1'
#
loop_
_entity.id
_entity.type
_entity.pdbx_description
1 polymer ?
#
loop_
_entity_poly.entity_id
_entity_poly.type
_entity_poly.pdbx_seq_one_letter_code
_entity_poly.pdbx_strand_id
1 'polypeptide(L)'
;MTDQQAFTRRTSYGPSSPVIGSRGAQTRQQVIDAALQCFTENSFHGTAVDDIAVRAGTSRATVYQYFESKEAVLIELMNASGAALQILNRALAELGPTAAGYDNLHRWLQEWSWNFDRYAAMYIEWANINSRQTELSPRMIAFVNSHTERFSEQLIAAGSDPGEAPTSALLALALVSRFNYIRHVYRPSTPDDQLVRSLASALQLFLFPDTSVSVLADRTTPVDESGHSSREPTKTVGGPLATLTTRNTVPASKSFEGLSPKAAKTVRELLDAAGRVFAMRGYDAANIDHIVTEAGLARGTFYRYFDNKLELITALAEEAAAAMCPIFREFEKFGDHVDRSELTAWLHRFLDLHKQYAGVMRAWTERFPIHPPVLAPAADVVNAISGAVAATFGPPRPYVLGRSAAVMMLSGLLEHFPNEGLGAKHEPTDQQIVDAQAHFIERVLLPPR
;
A
#
# COMPACT_ATOMS: atom_id res chain seq x y z
N MET A 1 -8.78 -20.99 -30.25
CA MET A 1 -9.91 -21.69 -29.59
C MET A 1 -9.82 -21.28 -28.13
N THR A 2 -10.65 -20.34 -27.72
CA THR A 2 -10.74 -19.82 -26.34
C THR A 2 -11.38 -20.89 -25.49
N ASP A 3 -10.61 -21.37 -24.52
CA ASP A 3 -11.08 -22.30 -23.50
C ASP A 3 -12.07 -21.53 -22.59
N GLN A 4 -13.36 -21.66 -22.92
CA GLN A 4 -14.43 -21.17 -22.06
C GLN A 4 -14.47 -22.11 -20.85
N GLN A 5 -13.86 -21.71 -19.75
CA GLN A 5 -14.06 -22.36 -18.46
C GLN A 5 -15.56 -22.44 -18.18
N ALA A 6 -16.11 -23.63 -18.22
CA ALA A 6 -17.51 -23.86 -17.90
C ALA A 6 -17.73 -23.66 -16.40
N PHE A 7 -18.45 -22.61 -16.05
CA PHE A 7 -18.85 -22.38 -14.66
C PHE A 7 -19.92 -23.39 -14.24
N THR A 8 -19.80 -23.93 -13.03
CA THR A 8 -20.76 -24.88 -12.46
C THR A 8 -21.52 -24.28 -11.30
N ARG A 9 -22.80 -24.62 -11.17
CA ARG A 9 -23.62 -24.30 -9.98
C ARG A 9 -23.35 -25.30 -8.86
N ARG A 10 -23.50 -24.86 -7.61
CA ARG A 10 -23.44 -25.78 -6.45
C ARG A 10 -24.61 -26.79 -6.52
N THR A 11 -24.31 -28.05 -6.30
CA THR A 11 -25.27 -29.16 -6.46
C THR A 11 -26.45 -29.13 -5.48
N SER A 12 -26.34 -28.44 -4.34
CA SER A 12 -27.38 -28.38 -3.31
C SER A 12 -28.49 -27.34 -3.51
N TYR A 13 -28.36 -26.44 -4.51
CA TYR A 13 -29.31 -25.33 -4.71
C TYR A 13 -29.73 -25.09 -6.15
N GLY A 14 -29.36 -25.92 -7.09
CA GLY A 14 -29.59 -25.66 -8.51
C GLY A 14 -30.60 -26.61 -9.16
N PRO A 15 -31.18 -26.23 -10.35
CA PRO A 15 -31.85 -27.15 -11.22
C PRO A 15 -30.88 -28.25 -11.67
N SER A 16 -31.39 -29.35 -12.20
CA SER A 16 -30.73 -30.61 -12.55
C SER A 16 -29.47 -30.54 -13.45
N SER A 17 -29.13 -29.37 -13.99
CA SER A 17 -27.88 -29.17 -14.76
C SER A 17 -26.86 -28.34 -13.97
N PRO A 18 -25.67 -28.86 -13.67
CA PRO A 18 -24.59 -28.07 -13.01
C PRO A 18 -23.97 -27.03 -13.96
N VAL A 19 -24.13 -27.13 -15.26
CA VAL A 19 -23.56 -26.21 -16.24
C VAL A 19 -24.37 -24.91 -16.32
N ILE A 20 -23.68 -23.78 -16.11
CA ILE A 20 -24.28 -22.46 -16.20
C ILE A 20 -24.43 -22.06 -17.66
N GLY A 21 -25.68 -21.96 -18.15
CA GLY A 21 -25.97 -21.37 -19.45
C GLY A 21 -25.78 -19.85 -19.48
N SER A 22 -25.93 -19.23 -20.66
CA SER A 22 -25.70 -17.78 -20.87
C SER A 22 -26.46 -16.88 -19.88
N ARG A 23 -27.70 -17.20 -19.56
CA ARG A 23 -28.51 -16.46 -18.56
C ARG A 23 -27.90 -16.58 -17.13
N GLY A 24 -27.38 -17.77 -16.79
CA GLY A 24 -26.74 -17.99 -15.50
C GLY A 24 -25.39 -17.26 -15.39
N ALA A 25 -24.62 -17.23 -16.48
CA ALA A 25 -23.37 -16.46 -16.54
C ALA A 25 -23.62 -14.95 -16.38
N GLN A 26 -24.69 -14.44 -17.02
CA GLN A 26 -25.11 -13.04 -16.86
C GLN A 26 -25.50 -12.72 -15.40
N THR A 27 -26.30 -13.58 -14.76
CA THR A 27 -26.69 -13.40 -13.35
C THR A 27 -25.46 -13.45 -12.42
N ARG A 28 -24.51 -14.38 -12.68
CA ARG A 28 -23.25 -14.45 -11.93
C ARG A 28 -22.46 -13.16 -12.06
N GLN A 29 -22.36 -12.60 -13.26
CA GLN A 29 -21.67 -11.33 -13.49
C GLN A 29 -22.38 -10.16 -12.78
N GLN A 30 -23.71 -10.11 -12.83
CA GLN A 30 -24.49 -9.10 -12.09
C GLN A 30 -24.23 -9.14 -10.57
N VAL A 31 -24.07 -10.34 -9.99
CA VAL A 31 -23.71 -10.49 -8.56
C VAL A 31 -22.32 -9.96 -8.30
N ILE A 32 -21.32 -10.23 -9.17
CA ILE A 32 -19.95 -9.72 -9.03
C ILE A 32 -19.92 -8.19 -9.12
N ASP A 33 -20.60 -7.62 -10.11
CA ASP A 33 -20.66 -6.16 -10.31
C ASP A 33 -21.37 -5.45 -9.14
N ALA A 34 -22.46 -6.04 -8.64
CA ALA A 34 -23.17 -5.54 -7.47
C ALA A 34 -22.32 -5.61 -6.20
N ALA A 35 -21.59 -6.70 -6.01
CA ALA A 35 -20.68 -6.86 -4.88
C ALA A 35 -19.55 -5.84 -4.91
N LEU A 36 -18.95 -5.59 -6.07
CA LEU A 36 -17.91 -4.57 -6.24
C LEU A 36 -18.43 -3.19 -5.82
N GLN A 37 -19.64 -2.82 -6.24
CA GLN A 37 -20.27 -1.56 -5.85
C GLN A 37 -20.55 -1.50 -4.35
N CYS A 38 -21.13 -2.56 -3.76
CA CYS A 38 -21.40 -2.63 -2.33
C CYS A 38 -20.10 -2.53 -1.50
N PHE A 39 -19.05 -3.22 -1.90
CA PHE A 39 -17.74 -3.17 -1.22
C PHE A 39 -17.09 -1.79 -1.33
N THR A 40 -17.27 -1.11 -2.44
CA THR A 40 -16.75 0.26 -2.65
C THR A 40 -17.47 1.27 -1.76
N GLU A 41 -18.82 1.16 -1.64
CA GLU A 41 -19.63 2.10 -0.87
C GLU A 41 -19.57 1.83 0.64
N ASN A 42 -19.66 0.56 1.06
CA ASN A 42 -19.87 0.17 2.45
C ASN A 42 -18.68 -0.59 3.06
N SER A 43 -17.58 -0.75 2.34
CA SER A 43 -16.48 -1.67 2.62
C SER A 43 -16.91 -3.15 2.57
N PHE A 44 -15.91 -4.05 2.53
CA PHE A 44 -16.18 -5.50 2.57
C PHE A 44 -16.88 -5.92 3.86
N HIS A 45 -16.42 -5.43 5.01
CA HIS A 45 -16.98 -5.80 6.32
C HIS A 45 -18.37 -5.21 6.57
N GLY A 46 -18.64 -4.02 6.06
CA GLY A 46 -19.95 -3.35 6.17
C GLY A 46 -21.02 -3.87 5.21
N THR A 47 -20.66 -4.75 4.25
CA THR A 47 -21.58 -5.31 3.26
C THR A 47 -22.10 -6.67 3.69
N ALA A 48 -23.42 -6.86 3.70
CA ALA A 48 -24.07 -8.15 3.84
C ALA A 48 -24.36 -8.79 2.47
N VAL A 49 -24.54 -10.12 2.44
CA VAL A 49 -24.94 -10.84 1.20
C VAL A 49 -26.31 -10.36 0.70
N ASP A 50 -27.17 -9.93 1.62
CA ASP A 50 -28.49 -9.37 1.28
C ASP A 50 -28.37 -8.05 0.50
N ASP A 51 -27.40 -7.19 0.84
CA ASP A 51 -27.15 -5.93 0.12
C ASP A 51 -26.71 -6.23 -1.33
N ILE A 52 -25.85 -7.23 -1.50
CA ILE A 52 -25.41 -7.69 -2.83
C ILE A 52 -26.60 -8.24 -3.63
N ALA A 53 -27.46 -9.05 -3.01
CA ALA A 53 -28.63 -9.63 -3.66
C ALA A 53 -29.61 -8.55 -4.13
N VAL A 54 -29.93 -7.59 -3.26
CA VAL A 54 -30.81 -6.46 -3.59
C VAL A 54 -30.25 -5.65 -4.76
N ARG A 55 -28.98 -5.31 -4.71
CA ARG A 55 -28.31 -4.52 -5.77
C ARG A 55 -28.22 -5.29 -7.10
N ALA A 56 -28.01 -6.60 -7.05
CA ALA A 56 -27.99 -7.46 -8.22
C ALA A 56 -29.37 -7.74 -8.80
N GLY A 57 -30.46 -7.26 -8.17
CA GLY A 57 -31.84 -7.56 -8.60
C GLY A 57 -32.19 -9.04 -8.48
N THR A 58 -31.64 -9.74 -7.48
CA THR A 58 -31.83 -11.16 -7.28
C THR A 58 -32.12 -11.53 -5.83
N SER A 59 -32.32 -12.82 -5.52
CA SER A 59 -32.51 -13.29 -4.16
C SER A 59 -31.17 -13.69 -3.50
N ARG A 60 -31.11 -13.64 -2.17
CA ARG A 60 -29.99 -14.20 -1.38
C ARG A 60 -29.69 -15.66 -1.74
N ALA A 61 -30.75 -16.46 -1.95
CA ALA A 61 -30.60 -17.85 -2.38
C ALA A 61 -29.91 -17.97 -3.76
N THR A 62 -30.20 -17.04 -4.67
CA THR A 62 -29.54 -16.97 -5.98
C THR A 62 -28.05 -16.62 -5.83
N VAL A 63 -27.69 -15.70 -4.95
CA VAL A 63 -26.27 -15.41 -4.69
C VAL A 63 -25.55 -16.68 -4.22
N TYR A 64 -26.10 -17.42 -3.26
CA TYR A 64 -25.52 -18.67 -2.76
C TYR A 64 -25.50 -19.83 -3.77
N GLN A 65 -26.25 -19.74 -4.88
CA GLN A 65 -26.11 -20.69 -6.00
C GLN A 65 -24.79 -20.54 -6.74
N TYR A 66 -24.19 -19.35 -6.74
CA TYR A 66 -22.95 -19.04 -7.46
C TYR A 66 -21.74 -18.93 -6.55
N PHE A 67 -21.91 -18.42 -5.35
CA PHE A 67 -20.82 -18.13 -4.41
C PHE A 67 -21.15 -18.67 -3.01
N GLU A 68 -20.17 -19.29 -2.39
CA GLU A 68 -20.34 -19.88 -1.04
C GLU A 68 -20.49 -18.81 0.03
N SER A 69 -19.83 -17.69 -0.18
CA SER A 69 -19.77 -16.57 0.78
C SER A 69 -19.43 -15.28 0.04
N LYS A 70 -19.47 -14.16 0.73
CA LYS A 70 -19.01 -12.89 0.16
C LYS A 70 -17.48 -12.87 -0.06
N GLU A 71 -16.73 -13.66 0.71
CA GLU A 71 -15.30 -13.90 0.50
C GLU A 71 -15.04 -14.55 -0.86
N ALA A 72 -15.87 -15.52 -1.25
CA ALA A 72 -15.77 -16.15 -2.58
C ALA A 72 -16.02 -15.14 -3.71
N VAL A 73 -16.93 -14.19 -3.53
CA VAL A 73 -17.13 -13.10 -4.50
C VAL A 73 -15.91 -12.18 -4.57
N LEU A 74 -15.33 -11.87 -3.41
CA LEU A 74 -14.12 -11.04 -3.36
C LEU A 74 -12.93 -11.71 -4.04
N ILE A 75 -12.74 -13.03 -3.85
CA ILE A 75 -11.71 -13.81 -4.55
C ILE A 75 -11.92 -13.73 -6.07
N GLU A 76 -13.16 -13.77 -6.52
CA GLU A 76 -13.45 -13.62 -7.95
C GLU A 76 -13.08 -12.23 -8.49
N LEU A 77 -13.36 -11.17 -7.72
CA LEU A 77 -12.93 -9.81 -8.05
C LEU A 77 -11.41 -9.70 -8.09
N MET A 78 -10.71 -10.37 -7.17
CA MET A 78 -9.24 -10.45 -7.19
C MET A 78 -8.71 -11.12 -8.45
N ASN A 79 -9.32 -12.23 -8.85
CA ASN A 79 -8.96 -12.94 -10.08
C ASN A 79 -9.21 -12.06 -11.32
N ALA A 80 -10.33 -11.34 -11.35
CA ALA A 80 -10.67 -10.44 -12.45
C ALA A 80 -9.69 -9.26 -12.55
N SER A 81 -9.35 -8.63 -11.42
CA SER A 81 -8.34 -7.57 -11.36
C SER A 81 -6.96 -8.10 -11.78
N GLY A 82 -6.55 -9.25 -11.26
CA GLY A 82 -5.28 -9.89 -11.62
C GLY A 82 -5.19 -10.21 -13.12
N ALA A 83 -6.27 -10.72 -13.71
CA ALA A 83 -6.33 -10.97 -15.15
C ALA A 83 -6.21 -9.66 -15.96
N ALA A 84 -6.86 -8.58 -15.52
CA ALA A 84 -6.76 -7.27 -16.16
C ALA A 84 -5.31 -6.73 -16.10
N LEU A 85 -4.64 -6.84 -14.96
CA LEU A 85 -3.23 -6.44 -14.82
C LEU A 85 -2.30 -7.32 -15.68
N GLN A 86 -2.57 -8.62 -15.83
CA GLN A 86 -1.79 -9.48 -16.73
C GLN A 86 -1.92 -9.04 -18.19
N ILE A 87 -3.13 -8.66 -18.62
CA ILE A 87 -3.35 -8.12 -19.97
C ILE A 87 -2.57 -6.82 -20.15
N LEU A 88 -2.67 -5.92 -19.17
CA LEU A 88 -1.95 -4.64 -19.17
C LEU A 88 -0.44 -4.84 -19.27
N ASN A 89 0.14 -5.75 -18.49
CA ASN A 89 1.57 -6.03 -18.54
C ASN A 89 2.01 -6.68 -19.87
N ARG A 90 1.13 -7.46 -20.51
CA ARG A 90 1.41 -7.99 -21.86
C ARG A 90 1.36 -6.90 -22.93
N ALA A 91 0.54 -5.88 -22.72
CA ALA A 91 0.40 -4.75 -23.62
C ALA A 91 1.46 -3.66 -23.39
N LEU A 92 2.29 -3.79 -22.35
CA LEU A 92 3.40 -2.87 -22.08
C LEU A 92 4.37 -2.93 -23.27
N ALA A 93 4.45 -1.80 -23.98
CA ALA A 93 5.34 -1.64 -25.11
C ALA A 93 6.78 -1.39 -24.64
N GLU A 94 7.70 -1.28 -25.59
CA GLU A 94 9.13 -1.07 -25.33
C GLU A 94 9.38 0.10 -24.37
N LEU A 95 10.16 -0.19 -23.31
CA LEU A 95 10.64 0.79 -22.33
C LEU A 95 12.02 1.27 -22.73
N GLY A 96 12.50 2.34 -22.10
CA GLY A 96 13.87 2.84 -22.31
C GLY A 96 14.00 4.35 -22.07
N PRO A 97 15.23 4.91 -22.18
CA PRO A 97 15.53 6.32 -21.90
C PRO A 97 15.09 7.26 -23.01
N THR A 98 14.03 6.94 -23.74
CA THR A 98 13.53 7.65 -24.91
C THR A 98 12.18 8.29 -24.66
N ALA A 99 11.78 9.22 -25.53
CA ALA A 99 10.45 9.81 -25.53
C ALA A 99 9.34 8.75 -25.65
N ALA A 100 9.52 7.77 -26.54
CA ALA A 100 8.56 6.68 -26.73
C ALA A 100 8.50 5.77 -25.50
N GLY A 101 9.65 5.47 -24.86
CA GLY A 101 9.72 4.70 -23.63
C GLY A 101 8.95 5.38 -22.49
N TYR A 102 9.12 6.68 -22.31
CA TYR A 102 8.35 7.46 -21.34
C TYR A 102 6.85 7.42 -21.63
N ASP A 103 6.43 7.65 -22.89
CA ASP A 103 5.02 7.65 -23.28
C ASP A 103 4.37 6.28 -23.04
N ASN A 104 5.10 5.19 -23.26
CA ASN A 104 4.65 3.83 -23.00
C ASN A 104 4.52 3.56 -21.49
N LEU A 105 5.51 3.97 -20.68
CA LEU A 105 5.46 3.87 -19.22
C LEU A 105 4.29 4.68 -18.65
N HIS A 106 4.13 5.93 -19.10
CA HIS A 106 3.04 6.80 -18.64
C HIS A 106 1.66 6.23 -18.95
N ARG A 107 1.45 5.73 -20.19
CA ARG A 107 0.20 5.08 -20.58
C ARG A 107 -0.09 3.85 -19.71
N TRP A 108 0.93 3.01 -19.48
CA TRP A 108 0.80 1.85 -18.62
C TRP A 108 0.39 2.24 -17.19
N LEU A 109 0.96 3.31 -16.63
CA LEU A 109 0.60 3.82 -15.31
C LEU A 109 -0.83 4.37 -15.25
N GLN A 110 -1.31 5.03 -16.32
CA GLN A 110 -2.70 5.50 -16.41
C GLN A 110 -3.68 4.32 -16.38
N GLU A 111 -3.42 3.28 -17.17
CA GLU A 111 -4.24 2.07 -17.21
C GLU A 111 -4.20 1.33 -15.86
N TRP A 112 -3.02 1.29 -15.22
CA TRP A 112 -2.86 0.68 -13.90
C TRP A 112 -3.67 1.43 -12.85
N SER A 113 -3.63 2.77 -12.86
CA SER A 113 -4.41 3.62 -11.96
C SER A 113 -5.91 3.44 -12.18
N TRP A 114 -6.35 3.34 -13.43
CA TRP A 114 -7.74 3.05 -13.75
C TRP A 114 -8.18 1.67 -13.24
N ASN A 115 -7.35 0.64 -13.40
CA ASN A 115 -7.63 -0.69 -12.86
C ASN A 115 -7.70 -0.67 -11.33
N PHE A 116 -6.80 0.07 -10.68
CA PHE A 116 -6.84 0.26 -9.23
C PHE A 116 -8.15 0.89 -8.78
N ASP A 117 -8.56 2.00 -9.40
CA ASP A 117 -9.81 2.69 -9.05
C ASP A 117 -11.04 1.80 -9.24
N ARG A 118 -11.05 1.02 -10.31
CA ARG A 118 -12.13 0.06 -10.57
C ARG A 118 -12.25 -1.04 -9.51
N TYR A 119 -11.13 -1.54 -9.00
CA TYR A 119 -11.08 -2.64 -8.03
C TYR A 119 -10.57 -2.18 -6.65
N ALA A 120 -10.73 -0.90 -6.32
CA ALA A 120 -10.15 -0.32 -5.11
C ALA A 120 -10.57 -1.04 -3.83
N ALA A 121 -11.83 -1.46 -3.72
CA ALA A 121 -12.32 -2.23 -2.58
C ALA A 121 -11.52 -3.51 -2.36
N MET A 122 -11.13 -4.19 -3.44
CA MET A 122 -10.30 -5.39 -3.38
C MET A 122 -8.88 -5.07 -2.90
N TYR A 123 -8.22 -4.06 -3.49
CA TYR A 123 -6.86 -3.67 -3.10
C TYR A 123 -6.78 -3.19 -1.65
N ILE A 124 -7.82 -2.48 -1.17
CA ILE A 124 -7.89 -1.99 0.21
C ILE A 124 -8.08 -3.15 1.20
N GLU A 125 -8.91 -4.14 0.86
CA GLU A 125 -9.16 -5.29 1.74
C GLU A 125 -8.08 -6.37 1.65
N TRP A 126 -7.18 -6.28 0.68
CA TRP A 126 -6.14 -7.25 0.42
C TRP A 126 -5.25 -7.55 1.64
N ALA A 127 -4.78 -6.52 2.32
CA ALA A 127 -3.98 -6.67 3.53
C ALA A 127 -4.73 -7.41 4.64
N ASN A 128 -6.04 -7.13 4.78
CA ASN A 128 -6.90 -7.76 5.79
C ASN A 128 -7.16 -9.24 5.52
N ILE A 129 -7.30 -9.62 4.24
CA ILE A 129 -7.61 -11.00 3.85
C ILE A 129 -6.38 -11.88 3.96
N ASN A 130 -5.24 -11.37 3.56
CA ASN A 130 -3.97 -12.11 3.60
C ASN A 130 -3.60 -12.54 5.03
N SER A 131 -4.06 -11.80 6.05
CA SER A 131 -3.87 -12.16 7.46
C SER A 131 -4.79 -13.30 7.95
N ARG A 132 -5.91 -13.53 7.28
CA ARG A 132 -6.97 -14.44 7.74
C ARG A 132 -7.06 -15.76 6.97
N GLN A 133 -6.55 -15.81 5.74
CA GLN A 133 -6.70 -16.98 4.86
C GLN A 133 -5.35 -17.43 4.30
N THR A 134 -4.82 -18.49 4.87
CA THR A 134 -3.57 -19.14 4.43
C THR A 134 -3.62 -19.68 2.99
N GLU A 135 -4.80 -19.88 2.42
CA GLU A 135 -4.96 -20.40 1.04
C GLU A 135 -4.76 -19.35 -0.04
N LEU A 136 -4.94 -18.07 0.27
CA LEU A 136 -4.76 -16.97 -0.69
C LEU A 136 -3.30 -16.54 -0.83
N SER A 137 -2.51 -16.67 0.22
CA SER A 137 -1.12 -16.26 0.25
C SER A 137 -0.27 -16.87 -0.89
N PRO A 138 -0.34 -18.18 -1.22
CA PRO A 138 0.41 -18.75 -2.34
C PRO A 138 0.01 -18.18 -3.71
N ARG A 139 -1.28 -17.88 -3.92
CA ARG A 139 -1.76 -17.27 -5.19
C ARG A 139 -1.28 -15.84 -5.34
N MET A 140 -1.21 -15.13 -4.22
CA MET A 140 -0.69 -13.78 -4.15
C MET A 140 0.78 -13.73 -4.51
N ILE A 141 1.58 -14.56 -3.86
CA ILE A 141 3.02 -14.68 -4.09
C ILE A 141 3.26 -15.05 -5.57
N ALA A 142 2.50 -15.99 -6.12
CA ALA A 142 2.61 -16.37 -7.52
C ALA A 142 2.25 -15.20 -8.47
N PHE A 143 1.26 -14.39 -8.11
CA PHE A 143 0.89 -13.19 -8.88
C PHE A 143 1.99 -12.13 -8.85
N VAL A 144 2.50 -11.78 -7.67
CA VAL A 144 3.61 -10.82 -7.51
C VAL A 144 4.83 -11.30 -8.27
N ASN A 145 5.20 -12.57 -8.14
CA ASN A 145 6.33 -13.16 -8.86
C ASN A 145 6.17 -13.03 -10.38
N SER A 146 5.01 -13.42 -10.93
CA SER A 146 4.74 -13.34 -12.37
C SER A 146 4.79 -11.90 -12.89
N HIS A 147 4.33 -10.93 -12.10
CA HIS A 147 4.40 -9.51 -12.44
C HIS A 147 5.83 -8.99 -12.42
N THR A 148 6.56 -9.28 -11.35
CA THR A 148 7.94 -8.84 -11.17
C THR A 148 8.86 -9.44 -12.23
N GLU A 149 8.73 -10.75 -12.51
CA GLU A 149 9.53 -11.42 -13.55
C GLU A 149 9.31 -10.77 -14.91
N ARG A 150 8.06 -10.55 -15.30
CA ARG A 150 7.75 -9.96 -16.59
C ARG A 150 8.20 -8.51 -16.73
N PHE A 151 8.03 -7.71 -15.68
CA PHE A 151 8.51 -6.32 -15.70
C PHE A 151 10.04 -6.28 -15.72
N SER A 152 10.71 -7.17 -14.99
CA SER A 152 12.17 -7.35 -15.01
C SER A 152 12.68 -7.72 -16.41
N GLU A 153 12.01 -8.63 -17.11
CA GLU A 153 12.33 -9.00 -18.51
C GLU A 153 12.27 -7.77 -19.44
N GLN A 154 11.28 -6.89 -19.26
CA GLN A 154 11.15 -5.65 -20.02
C GLN A 154 12.31 -4.68 -19.72
N LEU A 155 12.72 -4.57 -18.44
CA LEU A 155 13.85 -3.74 -18.05
C LEU A 155 15.16 -4.26 -18.65
N ILE A 156 15.39 -5.57 -18.61
CA ILE A 156 16.57 -6.20 -19.22
C ILE A 156 16.57 -5.97 -20.73
N ALA A 157 15.42 -6.11 -21.40
CA ALA A 157 15.30 -5.84 -22.84
C ALA A 157 15.58 -4.37 -23.17
N ALA A 158 15.31 -3.44 -22.24
CA ALA A 158 15.61 -2.03 -22.34
C ALA A 158 17.07 -1.65 -21.94
N GLY A 159 17.91 -2.65 -21.60
CA GLY A 159 19.33 -2.45 -21.29
C GLY A 159 19.69 -2.38 -19.81
N SER A 160 18.74 -2.64 -18.90
CA SER A 160 19.04 -2.70 -17.46
C SER A 160 19.90 -3.92 -17.11
N ASP A 161 20.73 -3.79 -16.06
CA ASP A 161 21.53 -4.89 -15.56
C ASP A 161 20.64 -6.06 -15.06
N PRO A 162 20.88 -7.30 -15.54
CA PRO A 162 20.06 -8.45 -15.14
C PRO A 162 20.10 -8.77 -13.65
N GLY A 163 21.17 -8.38 -12.93
CA GLY A 163 21.28 -8.58 -11.48
C GLY A 163 20.45 -7.59 -10.68
N GLU A 164 20.24 -6.36 -11.19
CA GLU A 164 19.50 -5.30 -10.52
C GLU A 164 18.02 -5.24 -10.96
N ALA A 165 17.73 -5.69 -12.17
CA ALA A 165 16.38 -5.59 -12.77
C ALA A 165 15.26 -6.22 -11.92
N PRO A 166 15.41 -7.39 -11.27
CA PRO A 166 14.37 -7.95 -10.43
C PRO A 166 14.02 -7.06 -9.22
N THR A 167 15.02 -6.52 -8.53
CA THR A 167 14.83 -5.64 -7.38
C THR A 167 14.23 -4.30 -7.81
N SER A 168 14.70 -3.74 -8.93
CA SER A 168 14.16 -2.49 -9.50
C SER A 168 12.71 -2.66 -9.97
N ALA A 169 12.37 -3.81 -10.56
CA ALA A 169 11.01 -4.15 -10.95
C ALA A 169 10.09 -4.27 -9.73
N LEU A 170 10.54 -4.97 -8.69
CA LEU A 170 9.78 -5.13 -7.45
C LEU A 170 9.53 -3.76 -6.78
N LEU A 171 10.56 -2.91 -6.68
CA LEU A 171 10.43 -1.55 -6.14
C LEU A 171 9.42 -0.73 -6.95
N ALA A 172 9.53 -0.73 -8.27
CA ALA A 172 8.63 0.01 -9.15
C ALA A 172 7.17 -0.43 -8.96
N LEU A 173 6.91 -1.74 -8.93
CA LEU A 173 5.57 -2.31 -8.75
C LEU A 173 5.01 -2.03 -7.34
N ALA A 174 5.83 -2.17 -6.30
CA ALA A 174 5.46 -1.82 -4.93
C ALA A 174 5.08 -0.33 -4.83
N LEU A 175 5.89 0.52 -5.45
CA LEU A 175 5.64 1.96 -5.47
C LEU A 175 4.36 2.31 -6.22
N VAL A 176 4.13 1.71 -7.40
CA VAL A 176 2.89 1.89 -8.18
C VAL A 176 1.66 1.47 -7.36
N SER A 177 1.71 0.33 -6.71
CA SER A 177 0.63 -0.19 -5.87
C SER A 177 0.32 0.77 -4.71
N ARG A 178 1.34 1.13 -3.93
CA ARG A 178 1.18 2.00 -2.76
C ARG A 178 0.79 3.42 -3.13
N PHE A 179 1.36 3.97 -4.19
CA PHE A 179 1.02 5.30 -4.70
C PHE A 179 -0.47 5.39 -5.05
N ASN A 180 -1.00 4.41 -5.79
CA ASN A 180 -2.41 4.38 -6.15
C ASN A 180 -3.32 4.17 -4.93
N TYR A 181 -2.88 3.36 -3.95
CA TYR A 181 -3.59 3.23 -2.68
C TYR A 181 -3.71 4.60 -1.98
N ILE A 182 -2.59 5.31 -1.81
CA ILE A 182 -2.57 6.63 -1.16
C ILE A 182 -3.42 7.62 -1.94
N ARG A 183 -3.28 7.69 -3.27
CA ARG A 183 -4.09 8.54 -4.16
C ARG A 183 -5.58 8.29 -3.97
N HIS A 184 -6.01 7.03 -3.99
CA HIS A 184 -7.42 6.66 -3.91
C HIS A 184 -8.02 6.89 -2.52
N VAL A 185 -7.30 6.51 -1.45
CA VAL A 185 -7.81 6.56 -0.07
C VAL A 185 -7.75 7.97 0.49
N TYR A 186 -6.64 8.67 0.29
CA TYR A 186 -6.41 9.98 0.92
C TYR A 186 -6.82 11.18 0.04
N ARG A 187 -7.04 10.96 -1.26
CA ARG A 187 -7.51 11.96 -2.22
C ARG A 187 -6.80 13.31 -2.07
N PRO A 188 -5.50 13.38 -2.33
CA PRO A 188 -4.77 14.64 -2.25
C PRO A 188 -5.38 15.68 -3.17
N SER A 189 -5.16 16.97 -2.88
CA SER A 189 -5.72 18.08 -3.68
C SER A 189 -5.10 18.20 -5.07
N THR A 190 -3.94 17.58 -5.30
CA THR A 190 -3.28 17.53 -6.61
C THR A 190 -4.11 16.67 -7.58
N PRO A 191 -4.38 17.17 -8.82
CA PRO A 191 -5.12 16.40 -9.82
C PRO A 191 -4.46 15.04 -10.15
N ASP A 192 -5.29 14.04 -10.40
CA ASP A 192 -4.84 12.65 -10.64
C ASP A 192 -3.89 12.52 -11.83
N ASP A 193 -4.13 13.26 -12.92
CA ASP A 193 -3.25 13.26 -14.09
C ASP A 193 -1.85 13.81 -13.77
N GLN A 194 -1.76 14.83 -12.91
CA GLN A 194 -0.48 15.38 -12.44
C GLN A 194 0.24 14.39 -11.49
N LEU A 195 -0.51 13.70 -10.63
CA LEU A 195 0.03 12.66 -9.76
C LEU A 195 0.61 11.50 -10.58
N VAL A 196 -0.12 11.00 -11.58
CA VAL A 196 0.33 9.91 -12.44
C VAL A 196 1.52 10.32 -13.30
N ARG A 197 1.55 11.56 -13.82
CA ARG A 197 2.72 12.11 -14.53
C ARG A 197 3.94 12.23 -13.63
N SER A 198 3.76 12.68 -12.38
CA SER A 198 4.84 12.73 -11.40
C SER A 198 5.42 11.34 -11.13
N LEU A 199 4.56 10.33 -11.00
CA LEU A 199 4.98 8.93 -10.84
C LEU A 199 5.72 8.43 -12.09
N ALA A 200 5.23 8.75 -13.29
CA ALA A 200 5.87 8.38 -14.55
C ALA A 200 7.28 8.99 -14.67
N SER A 201 7.41 10.29 -14.37
CA SER A 201 8.71 10.97 -14.38
C SER A 201 9.68 10.38 -13.36
N ALA A 202 9.19 10.07 -12.16
CA ALA A 202 9.98 9.44 -11.11
C ALA A 202 10.49 8.06 -11.50
N LEU A 203 9.59 7.20 -11.98
CA LEU A 203 9.97 5.84 -12.41
C LEU A 203 10.85 5.87 -13.65
N GLN A 204 10.63 6.80 -14.59
CA GLN A 204 11.50 6.97 -15.74
C GLN A 204 12.95 7.30 -15.33
N LEU A 205 13.13 8.24 -14.41
CA LEU A 205 14.45 8.61 -13.88
C LEU A 205 15.09 7.49 -13.06
N PHE A 206 14.29 6.76 -12.30
CA PHE A 206 14.78 5.64 -11.50
C PHE A 206 15.26 4.50 -12.38
N LEU A 207 14.44 4.07 -13.33
CA LEU A 207 14.68 2.89 -14.18
C LEU A 207 15.66 3.19 -15.32
N PHE A 208 15.64 4.43 -15.83
CA PHE A 208 16.44 4.86 -16.98
C PHE A 208 17.15 6.19 -16.69
N PRO A 209 18.24 6.16 -15.91
CA PRO A 209 18.92 7.40 -15.45
C PRO A 209 19.48 8.24 -16.61
N ASP A 210 19.74 7.64 -17.76
CA ASP A 210 20.24 8.32 -18.96
C ASP A 210 19.13 9.05 -19.74
N THR A 211 17.91 9.06 -19.21
CA THR A 211 16.79 9.82 -19.83
C THR A 211 17.11 11.32 -19.84
N SER A 212 17.13 11.91 -21.04
CA SER A 212 17.41 13.33 -21.16
C SER A 212 16.32 14.18 -20.53
N VAL A 213 16.72 15.31 -19.92
CA VAL A 213 15.78 16.27 -19.30
C VAL A 213 14.74 16.77 -20.30
N SER A 214 15.09 16.92 -21.59
CA SER A 214 14.16 17.35 -22.64
C SER A 214 13.00 16.35 -22.82
N VAL A 215 13.24 15.06 -22.70
CA VAL A 215 12.17 14.04 -22.77
C VAL A 215 11.11 14.25 -21.70
N LEU A 216 11.52 14.66 -20.52
CA LEU A 216 10.63 14.91 -19.39
C LEU A 216 9.99 16.30 -19.48
N ALA A 217 10.74 17.34 -19.86
CA ALA A 217 10.29 18.73 -19.92
C ALA A 217 9.22 18.98 -20.99
N ASP A 218 9.38 18.41 -22.19
CA ASP A 218 8.46 18.60 -23.32
C ASP A 218 7.04 18.05 -23.06
N ARG A 219 6.89 17.21 -22.03
CA ARG A 219 5.63 16.52 -21.68
C ARG A 219 4.98 17.07 -20.42
N THR A 220 5.55 18.13 -19.87
CA THR A 220 5.11 18.66 -18.57
C THR A 220 4.54 20.07 -18.74
N THR A 221 3.24 20.21 -18.53
CA THR A 221 2.67 21.53 -18.24
C THR A 221 3.24 21.98 -16.89
N PRO A 222 3.81 23.21 -16.78
CA PRO A 222 4.31 23.71 -15.50
C PRO A 222 3.21 23.63 -14.44
N VAL A 223 3.52 23.01 -13.31
CA VAL A 223 2.62 23.05 -12.15
C VAL A 223 2.79 24.42 -11.52
N ASP A 224 1.81 25.28 -11.69
CA ASP A 224 1.73 26.55 -10.98
C ASP A 224 1.37 26.26 -9.51
N GLU A 225 2.39 26.01 -8.68
CA GLU A 225 2.23 25.84 -7.23
C GLU A 225 1.97 27.18 -6.51
N SER A 226 2.00 28.32 -7.21
CA SER A 226 1.75 29.66 -6.67
C SER A 226 0.26 30.00 -6.50
N GLY A 227 -0.62 29.14 -6.99
CA GLY A 227 -2.07 29.30 -6.83
C GLY A 227 -2.54 29.01 -5.42
N HIS A 228 -2.36 29.95 -4.50
CA HIS A 228 -3.26 30.11 -3.36
C HIS A 228 -4.64 30.44 -3.93
N SER A 229 -5.33 29.45 -4.43
CA SER A 229 -6.75 29.57 -4.74
C SER A 229 -7.48 29.74 -3.43
N SER A 230 -7.89 30.97 -3.16
CA SER A 230 -8.92 31.34 -2.20
C SER A 230 -10.28 30.78 -2.65
N ARG A 231 -10.38 29.47 -2.74
CA ARG A 231 -11.65 28.77 -2.79
C ARG A 231 -12.02 28.41 -1.37
N GLU A 232 -13.11 28.99 -0.89
CA GLU A 232 -13.77 28.56 0.33
C GLU A 232 -13.88 27.02 0.33
N PRO A 233 -13.60 26.34 1.47
CA PRO A 233 -13.71 24.91 1.55
C PRO A 233 -15.19 24.52 1.36
N THR A 234 -15.56 24.19 0.14
CA THR A 234 -16.77 23.41 -0.08
C THR A 234 -16.65 22.21 0.85
N LYS A 235 -17.67 21.92 1.65
CA LYS A 235 -17.74 20.76 2.55
C LYS A 235 -17.52 19.49 1.78
N THR A 236 -16.27 19.21 1.43
CA THR A 236 -15.81 17.93 0.91
C THR A 236 -15.63 17.08 2.14
N VAL A 237 -16.25 15.93 2.17
CA VAL A 237 -15.98 14.87 3.14
C VAL A 237 -14.48 14.66 3.11
N GLY A 238 -13.79 15.22 4.10
CA GLY A 238 -12.33 15.20 4.16
C GLY A 238 -11.87 13.75 4.22
N GLY A 239 -10.95 13.37 3.31
CA GLY A 239 -10.29 12.09 3.40
C GLY A 239 -9.57 11.93 4.74
N PRO A 240 -9.22 10.71 5.16
CA PRO A 240 -8.61 10.43 6.47
C PRO A 240 -7.42 11.33 6.84
N LEU A 241 -6.63 11.80 5.87
CA LEU A 241 -5.51 12.73 6.11
C LEU A 241 -5.96 14.12 6.57
N ALA A 242 -7.06 14.66 6.04
CA ALA A 242 -7.60 15.95 6.51
C ALA A 242 -8.15 15.84 7.94
N THR A 243 -8.61 14.65 8.32
CA THR A 243 -9.04 14.34 9.69
C THR A 243 -7.84 14.13 10.62
N LEU A 244 -6.69 13.70 10.11
CA LEU A 244 -5.45 13.50 10.87
C LEU A 244 -4.79 14.82 11.27
N THR A 245 -4.97 15.90 10.52
CA THR A 245 -4.38 17.22 10.84
C THR A 245 -5.13 17.98 11.94
N THR A 246 -6.36 17.61 12.26
CA THR A 246 -7.07 18.13 13.41
C THR A 246 -6.73 17.30 14.65
N ARG A 247 -5.82 17.79 15.45
CA ARG A 247 -5.50 17.29 16.80
C ARG A 247 -6.76 17.35 17.67
N ASN A 248 -7.66 16.39 17.53
CA ASN A 248 -8.56 16.07 18.62
C ASN A 248 -7.67 15.49 19.71
N THR A 249 -7.72 16.07 20.90
CA THR A 249 -7.04 15.60 22.10
C THR A 249 -7.49 14.18 22.40
N VAL A 250 -6.80 13.22 21.80
CA VAL A 250 -6.94 11.81 22.14
C VAL A 250 -6.17 11.64 23.44
N PRO A 251 -6.72 10.97 24.47
CA PRO A 251 -5.98 10.68 25.68
C PRO A 251 -4.70 9.93 25.29
N ALA A 252 -3.54 10.45 25.76
CA ALA A 252 -2.28 9.74 25.65
C ALA A 252 -2.42 8.34 26.27
N SER A 253 -1.68 7.36 25.74
CA SER A 253 -1.58 6.04 26.38
C SER A 253 -1.13 6.19 27.83
N LYS A 254 -1.39 5.19 28.66
CA LYS A 254 -0.91 5.20 30.05
C LYS A 254 0.61 5.42 30.05
N SER A 255 1.07 6.43 30.81
CA SER A 255 2.50 6.61 31.02
C SER A 255 3.05 5.42 31.82
N PHE A 256 4.08 4.80 31.28
CA PHE A 256 4.81 3.74 31.95
C PHE A 256 5.99 4.27 32.78
N GLU A 257 6.06 5.59 32.98
CA GLU A 257 7.05 6.25 33.82
C GLU A 257 6.85 5.83 35.29
N GLY A 258 7.95 5.62 36.01
CA GLY A 258 7.91 5.25 37.41
C GLY A 258 7.62 3.79 37.73
N LEU A 259 7.53 2.92 36.72
CA LEU A 259 7.42 1.47 36.94
C LEU A 259 8.69 0.91 37.60
N SER A 260 8.52 -0.10 38.48
CA SER A 260 9.66 -0.88 38.96
C SER A 260 10.36 -1.59 37.79
N PRO A 261 11.67 -1.89 37.88
CA PRO A 261 12.41 -2.58 36.80
C PRO A 261 11.74 -3.87 36.33
N LYS A 262 11.14 -4.63 37.26
CA LYS A 262 10.40 -5.87 36.96
C LYS A 262 9.12 -5.57 36.16
N ALA A 263 8.39 -4.53 36.52
CA ALA A 263 7.16 -4.13 35.84
C ALA A 263 7.47 -3.58 34.43
N ALA A 264 8.51 -2.74 34.30
CA ALA A 264 8.98 -2.24 33.02
C ALA A 264 9.40 -3.36 32.06
N LYS A 265 10.11 -4.38 32.57
CA LYS A 265 10.46 -5.58 31.80
C LYS A 265 9.20 -6.30 31.28
N THR A 266 8.21 -6.52 32.15
CA THR A 266 6.97 -7.21 31.78
C THR A 266 6.17 -6.42 30.73
N VAL A 267 6.10 -5.09 30.84
CA VAL A 267 5.48 -4.22 29.83
C VAL A 267 6.22 -4.36 28.49
N ARG A 268 7.56 -4.35 28.52
CA ARG A 268 8.37 -4.52 27.30
C ARG A 268 8.11 -5.87 26.63
N GLU A 269 8.06 -6.96 27.39
CA GLU A 269 7.75 -8.30 26.91
C GLU A 269 6.37 -8.36 26.25
N LEU A 270 5.35 -7.67 26.81
CA LEU A 270 4.01 -7.58 26.20
C LEU A 270 4.01 -6.77 24.91
N LEU A 271 4.70 -5.62 24.87
CA LEU A 271 4.80 -4.76 23.69
C LEU A 271 5.54 -5.48 22.55
N ASP A 272 6.67 -6.13 22.83
CA ASP A 272 7.45 -6.88 21.85
C ASP A 272 6.66 -8.07 21.28
N ALA A 273 5.98 -8.81 22.15
CA ALA A 273 5.12 -9.93 21.73
C ALA A 273 3.95 -9.43 20.87
N ALA A 274 3.33 -8.32 21.25
CA ALA A 274 2.25 -7.74 20.48
C ALA A 274 2.72 -7.26 19.10
N GLY A 275 3.90 -6.61 19.01
CA GLY A 275 4.51 -6.22 17.74
C GLY A 275 4.66 -7.41 16.80
N ARG A 276 5.19 -8.55 17.29
CA ARG A 276 5.32 -9.77 16.50
C ARG A 276 3.96 -10.38 16.10
N VAL A 277 3.01 -10.45 17.04
CA VAL A 277 1.68 -10.99 16.77
C VAL A 277 0.93 -10.14 15.75
N PHE A 278 1.01 -8.82 15.84
CA PHE A 278 0.39 -7.91 14.87
C PHE A 278 1.07 -7.98 13.51
N ALA A 279 2.39 -8.13 13.45
CA ALA A 279 3.10 -8.32 12.19
C ALA A 279 2.65 -9.60 11.46
N MET A 280 2.51 -10.72 12.20
CA MET A 280 2.14 -12.02 11.63
C MET A 280 0.65 -12.11 11.28
N ARG A 281 -0.25 -11.63 12.15
CA ARG A 281 -1.69 -11.89 12.06
C ARG A 281 -2.52 -10.68 11.64
N GLY A 282 -1.94 -9.47 11.64
CA GLY A 282 -2.69 -8.22 11.59
C GLY A 282 -3.41 -7.94 12.93
N TYR A 283 -3.83 -6.70 13.10
CA TYR A 283 -4.48 -6.27 14.33
C TYR A 283 -5.82 -6.98 14.56
N ASP A 284 -6.68 -7.05 13.55
CA ASP A 284 -8.05 -7.58 13.70
C ASP A 284 -8.07 -9.06 14.10
N ALA A 285 -7.23 -9.89 13.46
CA ALA A 285 -7.16 -11.32 13.74
C ALA A 285 -6.36 -11.65 15.02
N ALA A 286 -5.57 -10.70 15.53
CA ALA A 286 -4.86 -10.85 16.79
C ALA A 286 -5.81 -10.71 17.99
N ASN A 287 -5.61 -11.51 19.01
CA ASN A 287 -6.32 -11.40 20.29
C ASN A 287 -5.32 -11.43 21.47
N ILE A 288 -5.81 -11.12 22.67
CA ILE A 288 -4.98 -11.02 23.87
C ILE A 288 -4.32 -12.38 24.20
N ASP A 289 -5.01 -13.50 23.94
CA ASP A 289 -4.45 -14.83 24.22
C ASP A 289 -3.25 -15.14 23.32
N HIS A 290 -3.28 -14.70 22.05
CA HIS A 290 -2.12 -14.79 21.16
C HIS A 290 -0.92 -13.99 21.72
N ILE A 291 -1.18 -12.79 22.23
CA ILE A 291 -0.13 -11.89 22.74
C ILE A 291 0.51 -12.44 23.99
N VAL A 292 -0.30 -12.86 24.98
CA VAL A 292 0.24 -13.40 26.24
C VAL A 292 0.93 -14.74 26.05
N THR A 293 0.45 -15.57 25.11
CA THR A 293 1.13 -16.83 24.75
C THR A 293 2.49 -16.54 24.14
N GLU A 294 2.57 -15.60 23.21
CA GLU A 294 3.83 -15.17 22.58
C GLU A 294 4.80 -14.56 23.60
N ALA A 295 4.28 -13.83 24.59
CA ALA A 295 5.07 -13.23 25.68
C ALA A 295 5.49 -14.24 26.77
N GLY A 296 4.92 -15.45 26.77
CA GLY A 296 5.11 -16.43 27.86
C GLY A 296 4.50 -15.97 29.20
N LEU A 297 3.41 -15.19 29.16
CA LEU A 297 2.79 -14.56 30.31
C LEU A 297 1.35 -15.04 30.52
N ALA A 298 0.84 -14.93 31.75
CA ALA A 298 -0.56 -15.21 32.03
C ALA A 298 -1.47 -14.04 31.60
N ARG A 299 -2.70 -14.35 31.16
CA ARG A 299 -3.71 -13.36 30.75
C ARG A 299 -3.97 -12.28 31.81
N GLY A 300 -3.97 -12.64 33.11
CA GLY A 300 -4.11 -11.68 34.21
C GLY A 300 -2.96 -10.66 34.29
N THR A 301 -1.77 -11.02 33.78
CA THR A 301 -0.62 -10.11 33.71
C THR A 301 -0.88 -9.00 32.69
N PHE A 302 -1.50 -9.31 31.53
CA PHE A 302 -1.90 -8.34 30.54
C PHE A 302 -2.79 -7.24 31.16
N TYR A 303 -3.88 -7.66 31.79
CA TYR A 303 -4.88 -6.73 32.35
C TYR A 303 -4.36 -5.87 33.53
N ARG A 304 -3.21 -6.20 34.06
CA ARG A 304 -2.54 -5.34 35.07
C ARG A 304 -1.98 -4.07 34.44
N TYR A 305 -1.59 -4.11 33.15
CA TYR A 305 -0.92 -3.02 32.45
C TYR A 305 -1.77 -2.38 31.35
N PHE A 306 -2.59 -3.17 30.66
CA PHE A 306 -3.42 -2.73 29.54
C PHE A 306 -4.87 -3.16 29.73
N ASP A 307 -5.81 -2.24 29.51
CA ASP A 307 -7.25 -2.54 29.62
C ASP A 307 -7.75 -3.37 28.44
N ASN A 308 -7.15 -3.18 27.27
CA ASN A 308 -7.54 -3.87 26.03
C ASN A 308 -6.43 -3.85 24.97
N LYS A 309 -6.66 -4.54 23.85
CA LYS A 309 -5.75 -4.62 22.73
C LYS A 309 -5.49 -3.25 22.06
N LEU A 310 -6.48 -2.36 22.05
CA LEU A 310 -6.37 -1.03 21.46
C LEU A 310 -5.36 -0.17 22.23
N GLU A 311 -5.42 -0.18 23.56
CA GLU A 311 -4.48 0.56 24.38
C GLU A 311 -3.03 0.11 24.14
N LEU A 312 -2.82 -1.19 24.04
CA LEU A 312 -1.48 -1.75 23.79
C LEU A 312 -0.94 -1.35 22.42
N ILE A 313 -1.74 -1.43 21.33
CA ILE A 313 -1.26 -1.00 20.02
C ILE A 313 -1.08 0.52 19.95
N THR A 314 -1.86 1.29 20.69
CA THR A 314 -1.67 2.75 20.78
C THR A 314 -0.32 3.08 21.40
N ALA A 315 0.05 2.40 22.50
CA ALA A 315 1.36 2.57 23.11
C ALA A 315 2.52 2.21 22.15
N LEU A 316 2.37 1.12 21.40
CA LEU A 316 3.33 0.75 20.36
C LEU A 316 3.39 1.77 19.22
N ALA A 317 2.27 2.34 18.81
CA ALA A 317 2.20 3.34 17.76
C ALA A 317 2.88 4.66 18.18
N GLU A 318 2.69 5.08 19.43
CA GLU A 318 3.37 6.25 20.01
C GLU A 318 4.88 6.03 20.08
N GLU A 319 5.32 4.84 20.51
CA GLU A 319 6.74 4.46 20.55
C GLU A 319 7.36 4.45 19.16
N ALA A 320 6.67 3.85 18.16
CA ALA A 320 7.11 3.83 16.78
C ALA A 320 7.28 5.24 16.20
N ALA A 321 6.28 6.11 16.39
CA ALA A 321 6.35 7.49 15.92
C ALA A 321 7.48 8.27 16.60
N ALA A 322 7.65 8.09 17.91
CA ALA A 322 8.75 8.71 18.66
C ALA A 322 10.15 8.28 18.16
N ALA A 323 10.29 7.04 17.70
CA ALA A 323 11.53 6.52 17.12
C ALA A 323 11.72 6.98 15.66
N MET A 324 10.67 7.03 14.84
CA MET A 324 10.76 7.34 13.41
C MET A 324 10.85 8.84 13.10
N CYS A 325 10.07 9.70 13.79
CA CYS A 325 10.06 11.13 13.50
C CYS A 325 11.43 11.81 13.56
N PRO A 326 12.34 11.50 14.51
CA PRO A 326 13.69 12.06 14.51
C PRO A 326 14.51 11.69 13.27
N ILE A 327 14.36 10.45 12.76
CA ILE A 327 15.08 10.00 11.57
C ILE A 327 14.68 10.83 10.35
N PHE A 328 13.40 11.16 10.17
CA PHE A 328 12.97 12.02 9.06
C PHE A 328 13.51 13.45 9.16
N ARG A 329 13.71 14.00 10.36
CA ARG A 329 14.37 15.29 10.53
C ARG A 329 15.85 15.25 10.10
N GLU A 330 16.51 14.11 10.24
CA GLU A 330 17.88 13.96 9.73
C GLU A 330 17.93 13.97 8.20
N PHE A 331 16.84 13.61 7.52
CA PHE A 331 16.76 13.60 6.07
C PHE A 331 16.96 15.00 5.45
N GLU A 332 16.66 16.07 6.19
CA GLU A 332 16.87 17.46 5.77
C GLU A 332 18.33 17.74 5.38
N LYS A 333 19.28 17.02 5.99
CA LYS A 333 20.72 17.16 5.70
C LYS A 333 21.09 16.78 4.28
N PHE A 334 20.28 15.96 3.61
CA PHE A 334 20.53 15.51 2.23
C PHE A 334 20.11 16.54 1.18
N GLY A 335 19.47 17.66 1.56
CA GLY A 335 19.01 18.69 0.63
C GLY A 335 20.11 19.41 -0.15
N ASP A 336 21.24 19.71 0.50
CA ASP A 336 22.34 20.47 -0.08
C ASP A 336 23.45 19.58 -0.66
N HIS A 337 23.71 18.45 -0.02
CA HIS A 337 24.76 17.51 -0.45
C HIS A 337 24.42 16.09 0.03
N VAL A 338 24.44 15.15 -0.89
CA VAL A 338 24.20 13.74 -0.60
C VAL A 338 25.52 12.98 -0.58
N ASP A 339 25.91 12.52 0.60
CA ASP A 339 26.90 11.44 0.72
C ASP A 339 26.15 10.10 0.65
N ARG A 340 26.51 9.28 -0.34
CA ARG A 340 25.89 7.95 -0.54
C ARG A 340 26.03 7.07 0.70
N SER A 341 27.16 7.15 1.40
CA SER A 341 27.41 6.32 2.58
C SER A 341 26.51 6.75 3.76
N GLU A 342 26.30 8.06 3.93
CA GLU A 342 25.40 8.60 4.95
C GLU A 342 23.94 8.26 4.65
N LEU A 343 23.51 8.40 3.40
CA LEU A 343 22.16 8.00 2.96
C LEU A 343 21.91 6.51 3.19
N THR A 344 22.88 5.65 2.82
CA THR A 344 22.79 4.21 3.01
C THR A 344 22.70 3.85 4.49
N ALA A 345 23.53 4.48 5.33
CA ALA A 345 23.48 4.29 6.79
C ALA A 345 22.14 4.75 7.38
N TRP A 346 21.58 5.86 6.89
CA TRP A 346 20.26 6.33 7.27
C TRP A 346 19.15 5.33 6.90
N LEU A 347 19.21 4.78 5.68
CA LEU A 347 18.26 3.78 5.19
C LEU A 347 18.32 2.47 5.99
N HIS A 348 19.52 2.00 6.36
CA HIS A 348 19.66 0.84 7.24
C HIS A 348 19.01 1.07 8.59
N ARG A 349 19.26 2.23 9.23
CA ARG A 349 18.60 2.55 10.51
C ARG A 349 17.07 2.61 10.38
N PHE A 350 16.56 3.17 9.27
CA PHE A 350 15.12 3.16 9.02
C PHE A 350 14.58 1.74 8.82
N LEU A 351 15.27 0.91 8.05
CA LEU A 351 14.87 -0.48 7.80
C LEU A 351 14.84 -1.30 9.10
N ASP A 352 15.81 -1.08 10.00
CA ASP A 352 15.82 -1.72 11.32
C ASP A 352 14.59 -1.31 12.16
N LEU A 353 14.25 -0.02 12.17
CA LEU A 353 13.02 0.46 12.83
C LEU A 353 11.76 -0.08 12.17
N HIS A 354 11.73 -0.13 10.83
CA HIS A 354 10.62 -0.72 10.09
C HIS A 354 10.37 -2.17 10.50
N LYS A 355 11.44 -2.97 10.63
CA LYS A 355 11.35 -4.36 11.10
C LYS A 355 10.92 -4.46 12.56
N GLN A 356 11.48 -3.60 13.42
CA GLN A 356 11.13 -3.55 14.85
C GLN A 356 9.64 -3.26 15.05
N TYR A 357 9.09 -2.32 14.29
CA TYR A 357 7.70 -1.88 14.39
C TYR A 357 6.79 -2.40 13.27
N ALA A 358 7.15 -3.51 12.62
CA ALA A 358 6.41 -4.07 11.49
C ALA A 358 4.92 -4.28 11.78
N GLY A 359 4.56 -4.67 13.02
CA GLY A 359 3.17 -4.82 13.44
C GLY A 359 2.40 -3.50 13.50
N VAL A 360 3.05 -2.40 13.86
CA VAL A 360 2.47 -1.05 13.85
C VAL A 360 2.38 -0.54 12.42
N MET A 361 3.45 -0.69 11.63
CA MET A 361 3.46 -0.29 10.21
C MET A 361 2.34 -0.98 9.45
N ARG A 362 2.18 -2.28 9.67
CA ARG A 362 1.06 -3.04 9.13
C ARG A 362 -0.28 -2.49 9.58
N ALA A 363 -0.43 -2.18 10.86
CA ALA A 363 -1.64 -1.61 11.42
C ALA A 363 -1.97 -0.23 10.81
N TRP A 364 -1.02 0.62 10.53
CA TRP A 364 -1.22 1.91 9.84
C TRP A 364 -1.58 1.78 8.36
N THR A 365 -1.23 0.66 7.73
CA THR A 365 -1.54 0.38 6.32
C THR A 365 -2.80 -0.43 6.11
N GLU A 366 -3.19 -1.26 7.08
CA GLU A 366 -4.47 -1.96 7.09
C GLU A 366 -5.60 -0.96 7.33
N ARG A 367 -6.71 -1.13 6.61
CA ARG A 367 -7.92 -0.31 6.84
C ARG A 367 -8.58 -0.76 8.13
N PHE A 368 -8.21 -0.11 9.21
CA PHE A 368 -8.97 -0.20 10.45
C PHE A 368 -10.36 0.43 10.33
N PRO A 369 -11.33 -0.03 11.13
CA PRO A 369 -12.23 0.94 11.72
C PRO A 369 -11.32 1.93 12.44
N ILE A 370 -11.21 3.13 11.87
CA ILE A 370 -10.26 4.18 12.24
C ILE A 370 -10.36 4.42 13.74
N HIS A 371 -9.41 3.90 14.51
CA HIS A 371 -9.29 4.23 15.92
C HIS A 371 -8.37 5.46 16.03
N PRO A 372 -8.91 6.66 16.33
CA PRO A 372 -8.14 7.90 16.38
C PRO A 372 -6.84 7.81 17.19
N PRO A 373 -6.78 7.08 18.32
CA PRO A 373 -5.56 6.91 19.10
C PRO A 373 -4.39 6.28 18.34
N VAL A 374 -4.66 5.33 17.45
CA VAL A 374 -3.62 4.64 16.65
C VAL A 374 -3.19 5.48 15.45
N LEU A 375 -4.09 6.32 14.93
CA LEU A 375 -3.83 7.15 13.75
C LEU A 375 -3.07 8.45 14.06
N ALA A 376 -3.22 9.02 15.25
CA ALA A 376 -2.54 10.25 15.61
C ALA A 376 -1.01 10.12 15.50
N PRO A 377 -0.37 9.06 16.03
CA PRO A 377 1.06 8.81 15.82
C PRO A 377 1.45 8.61 14.34
N ALA A 378 0.59 7.97 13.54
CA ALA A 378 0.82 7.84 12.09
C ALA A 378 0.84 9.21 11.39
N ALA A 379 -0.06 10.13 11.80
CA ALA A 379 -0.07 11.50 11.28
C ALA A 379 1.24 12.24 11.59
N ASP A 380 1.80 12.06 12.78
CA ASP A 380 3.08 12.68 13.15
C ASP A 380 4.22 12.16 12.24
N VAL A 381 4.24 10.87 11.91
CA VAL A 381 5.21 10.29 10.96
C VAL A 381 5.00 10.87 9.56
N VAL A 382 3.77 10.93 9.04
CA VAL A 382 3.47 11.53 7.73
C VAL A 382 3.86 13.01 7.68
N ASN A 383 3.62 13.76 8.76
CA ASN A 383 4.05 15.15 8.86
C ASN A 383 5.58 15.28 8.88
N ALA A 384 6.30 14.37 9.54
CA ALA A 384 7.76 14.34 9.52
C ALA A 384 8.30 14.03 8.11
N ILE A 385 7.71 13.07 7.39
CA ILE A 385 8.03 12.79 5.97
C ILE A 385 7.78 14.04 5.11
N SER A 386 6.63 14.70 5.31
CA SER A 386 6.28 15.92 4.56
C SER A 386 7.25 17.06 4.81
N GLY A 387 7.70 17.23 6.06
CA GLY A 387 8.74 18.18 6.44
C GLY A 387 10.08 17.86 5.78
N ALA A 388 10.51 16.61 5.84
CA ALA A 388 11.73 16.12 5.20
C ALA A 388 11.73 16.39 3.68
N VAL A 389 10.63 16.04 3.00
CA VAL A 389 10.47 16.34 1.56
C VAL A 389 10.48 17.84 1.30
N ALA A 390 9.80 18.65 2.13
CA ALA A 390 9.76 20.10 1.94
C ALA A 390 11.15 20.73 2.07
N ALA A 391 11.97 20.26 2.98
CA ALA A 391 13.33 20.75 3.23
C ALA A 391 14.32 20.35 2.10
N THR A 392 14.16 19.14 1.55
CA THR A 392 15.05 18.62 0.49
C THR A 392 14.57 18.93 -0.93
N PHE A 393 13.31 19.33 -1.09
CA PHE A 393 12.72 19.67 -2.37
C PHE A 393 13.22 21.06 -2.80
N GLY A 394 14.36 21.09 -3.49
CA GLY A 394 15.02 22.31 -3.99
C GLY A 394 14.20 23.08 -5.04
N PRO A 395 14.85 23.98 -5.80
CA PRO A 395 14.20 24.81 -6.81
C PRO A 395 13.42 23.99 -7.84
N PRO A 396 12.50 24.63 -8.61
CA PRO A 396 11.67 23.94 -9.61
C PRO A 396 12.53 23.08 -10.53
N ARG A 397 12.17 21.81 -10.64
CA ARG A 397 12.84 20.85 -11.52
C ARG A 397 12.32 21.03 -12.94
N PRO A 398 13.12 20.74 -13.97
CA PRO A 398 12.67 20.81 -15.35
C PRO A 398 11.66 19.70 -15.73
N TYR A 399 11.18 18.94 -14.76
CA TYR A 399 10.17 17.89 -14.95
C TYR A 399 9.14 17.93 -13.81
N VAL A 400 7.94 17.40 -14.08
CA VAL A 400 6.86 17.40 -13.10
C VAL A 400 7.15 16.39 -12.00
N LEU A 401 7.51 16.92 -10.85
CA LEU A 401 7.49 16.17 -9.61
C LEU A 401 6.92 17.08 -8.51
N GLY A 402 5.61 16.99 -8.30
CA GLY A 402 4.94 17.76 -7.26
C GLY A 402 5.31 17.25 -5.86
N ARG A 403 5.28 18.16 -4.88
CA ARG A 403 5.61 17.82 -3.48
C ARG A 403 4.72 16.72 -2.92
N SER A 404 3.41 16.76 -3.21
CA SER A 404 2.48 15.70 -2.77
C SER A 404 2.87 14.33 -3.32
N ALA A 405 3.24 14.25 -4.60
CA ALA A 405 3.69 13.01 -5.22
C ALA A 405 5.00 12.51 -4.59
N ALA A 406 5.94 13.40 -4.28
CA ALA A 406 7.20 13.05 -3.63
C ALA A 406 6.97 12.46 -2.22
N VAL A 407 6.06 13.05 -1.43
CA VAL A 407 5.66 12.49 -0.10
C VAL A 407 5.06 11.10 -0.27
N MET A 408 4.15 10.92 -1.23
CA MET A 408 3.53 9.62 -1.49
C MET A 408 4.55 8.56 -1.92
N MET A 409 5.52 8.94 -2.74
CA MET A 409 6.59 8.04 -3.20
C MET A 409 7.55 7.69 -2.07
N LEU A 410 7.98 8.66 -1.26
CA LEU A 410 8.86 8.39 -0.12
C LEU A 410 8.17 7.49 0.90
N SER A 411 6.88 7.72 1.20
CA SER A 411 6.09 6.83 2.05
C SER A 411 6.02 5.41 1.46
N GLY A 412 5.68 5.27 0.17
CA GLY A 412 5.62 3.96 -0.48
C GLY A 412 6.96 3.23 -0.52
N LEU A 413 8.03 3.98 -0.77
CA LEU A 413 9.40 3.45 -0.81
C LEU A 413 9.86 2.91 0.54
N LEU A 414 9.54 3.60 1.61
CA LEU A 414 10.01 3.26 2.95
C LEU A 414 9.08 2.28 3.68
N GLU A 415 7.77 2.45 3.55
CA GLU A 415 6.78 1.67 4.29
C GLU A 415 6.40 0.37 3.59
N HIS A 416 6.27 0.38 2.27
CA HIS A 416 5.66 -0.73 1.53
C HIS A 416 6.68 -1.64 0.86
N PHE A 417 7.67 -1.09 0.17
CA PHE A 417 8.66 -1.86 -0.57
C PHE A 417 9.37 -2.93 0.27
N PRO A 418 9.80 -2.68 1.52
CA PRO A 418 10.46 -3.72 2.32
C PRO A 418 9.61 -4.97 2.59
N ASN A 419 8.28 -4.84 2.51
CA ASN A 419 7.35 -5.94 2.77
C ASN A 419 6.87 -6.66 1.51
N GLU A 420 6.97 -6.04 0.32
CA GLU A 420 6.38 -6.56 -0.91
C GLU A 420 7.06 -7.83 -1.42
N GLY A 421 8.36 -7.95 -1.15
CA GLY A 421 9.17 -9.10 -1.57
C GLY A 421 9.12 -10.30 -0.63
N LEU A 422 8.47 -10.21 0.52
CA LEU A 422 8.46 -11.29 1.51
C LEU A 422 7.82 -12.57 0.95
N GLY A 423 8.61 -13.64 0.88
CA GLY A 423 8.20 -14.91 0.31
C GLY A 423 8.20 -14.96 -1.22
N ALA A 424 8.64 -13.91 -1.89
CA ALA A 424 8.81 -13.91 -3.34
C ALA A 424 9.98 -14.83 -3.77
N LYS A 425 9.94 -15.28 -5.04
CA LYS A 425 11.00 -16.12 -5.61
C LYS A 425 12.38 -15.43 -5.60
N HIS A 426 12.39 -14.13 -5.75
CA HIS A 426 13.56 -13.26 -5.68
C HIS A 426 13.38 -12.28 -4.52
N GLU A 427 13.35 -12.82 -3.29
CA GLU A 427 13.27 -11.99 -2.10
C GLU A 427 14.58 -11.17 -1.96
N PRO A 428 14.52 -9.83 -2.01
CA PRO A 428 15.70 -9.01 -1.95
C PRO A 428 16.32 -9.04 -0.55
N THR A 429 17.63 -9.05 -0.48
CA THR A 429 18.36 -8.85 0.78
C THR A 429 18.20 -7.42 1.29
N ASP A 430 18.45 -7.19 2.59
CA ASP A 430 18.44 -5.85 3.17
C ASP A 430 19.32 -4.86 2.40
N GLN A 431 20.50 -5.31 1.95
CA GLN A 431 21.40 -4.49 1.17
C GLN A 431 20.79 -4.11 -0.19
N GLN A 432 20.15 -5.05 -0.88
CA GLN A 432 19.48 -4.78 -2.15
C GLN A 432 18.30 -3.83 -1.98
N ILE A 433 17.53 -3.96 -0.88
CA ILE A 433 16.47 -3.02 -0.53
C ILE A 433 17.04 -1.62 -0.35
N VAL A 434 18.06 -1.48 0.48
CA VAL A 434 18.70 -0.19 0.79
C VAL A 434 19.33 0.42 -0.46
N ASP A 435 20.02 -0.37 -1.29
CA ASP A 435 20.65 0.12 -2.51
C ASP A 435 19.61 0.63 -3.52
N ALA A 436 18.52 -0.11 -3.71
CA ALA A 436 17.42 0.30 -4.59
C ALA A 436 16.72 1.58 -4.08
N GLN A 437 16.47 1.67 -2.76
CA GLN A 437 15.91 2.87 -2.13
C GLN A 437 16.85 4.08 -2.30
N ALA A 438 18.14 3.90 -2.06
CA ALA A 438 19.12 4.96 -2.20
C ALA A 438 19.20 5.44 -3.66
N HIS A 439 19.24 4.54 -4.64
CA HIS A 439 19.21 4.90 -6.06
C HIS A 439 17.95 5.70 -6.42
N PHE A 440 16.78 5.29 -5.90
CA PHE A 440 15.56 6.05 -6.14
C PHE A 440 15.62 7.45 -5.52
N ILE A 441 16.04 7.57 -4.27
CA ILE A 441 16.12 8.86 -3.55
C ILE A 441 17.08 9.81 -4.26
N GLU A 442 18.29 9.35 -4.60
CA GLU A 442 19.31 10.17 -5.28
C GLU A 442 18.85 10.66 -6.65
N ARG A 443 18.26 9.78 -7.46
CA ARG A 443 17.88 10.10 -8.83
C ARG A 443 16.60 10.91 -8.93
N VAL A 444 15.67 10.71 -7.98
CA VAL A 444 14.30 11.22 -8.08
C VAL A 444 14.01 12.32 -7.07
N LEU A 445 14.34 12.11 -5.79
CA LEU A 445 13.89 13.00 -4.72
C LEU A 445 14.90 14.10 -4.39
N LEU A 446 16.18 13.84 -4.57
CA LEU A 446 17.21 14.83 -4.29
C LEU A 446 17.53 15.70 -5.51
N PRO A 447 18.03 16.94 -5.33
CA PRO A 447 18.32 17.82 -6.45
C PRO A 447 19.37 17.21 -7.37
N PRO A 448 19.25 17.37 -8.70
CA PRO A 448 20.27 16.94 -9.64
C PRO A 448 21.60 17.65 -9.35
N ARG A 449 22.70 16.92 -9.45
CA ARG A 449 24.06 17.48 -9.33
C ARG A 449 24.38 18.38 -10.49
#